data_b55efd31e062efbaee0f5b03326b96df
#
_entry.id   b55efd31e062efbaee0f5b03326b96df
#
_cell.length_a   1.000
_cell.length_b   1.000
_cell.length_c   1.000
_cell.angle_alpha   90.00
_cell.angle_beta   90.00
_cell.angle_gamma   90.00
#
_symmetry.space_group_name_H-M   'P 1'
#
loop_
_entity.id
_entity.type
_entity.pdbx_description
1 polymer ?
#
loop_
_entity_poly.entity_id
_entity_poly.type
_entity_poly.pdbx_seq_one_letter_code
_entity_poly.pdbx_strand_id
1 'polypeptide(L)'
;MQEINLDNPIGAEKARQLPDPKGYRMLIMLPQMEEKTEGGVILPDEHRAREETATIVGFVLKMGDLCYQDPVKVPTGAWCKEGDWVLFRSYSGTRIKIHSAEFRIINDDTVEAVVQDPRGVKRA
;
A
#
# COMPACT_ATOMS: atom_id res chain seq x y z
N MET A 1 17.77 13.03 -7.91
CA MET A 1 16.43 12.58 -7.50
C MET A 1 16.06 11.33 -8.25
N GLN A 2 15.60 10.34 -7.54
CA GLN A 2 15.21 9.08 -8.18
C GLN A 2 13.82 9.20 -8.78
N GLU A 3 13.66 8.66 -9.96
CA GLU A 3 12.34 8.59 -10.58
C GLU A 3 11.51 7.51 -9.90
N ILE A 4 10.21 7.73 -9.84
CA ILE A 4 9.29 6.74 -9.35
C ILE A 4 9.14 5.65 -10.41
N ASN A 5 9.45 4.44 -10.04
CA ASN A 5 9.27 3.29 -10.91
C ASN A 5 7.93 2.64 -10.54
N LEU A 6 7.02 2.54 -11.51
CA LEU A 6 5.70 1.97 -11.27
C LEU A 6 5.76 0.49 -10.90
N ASP A 7 6.81 -0.21 -11.32
CA ASP A 7 7.00 -1.61 -10.96
C ASP A 7 7.67 -1.77 -9.60
N ASN A 8 8.39 -0.75 -9.16
CA ASN A 8 9.06 -0.75 -7.86
C ASN A 8 9.20 0.70 -7.38
N PRO A 9 8.16 1.24 -6.76
CA PRO A 9 8.14 2.65 -6.35
C PRO A 9 9.11 3.00 -5.23
N ILE A 10 9.81 2.02 -4.69
CA ILE A 10 10.80 2.25 -3.64
C ILE A 10 12.18 1.89 -4.17
N GLY A 11 13.21 2.69 -3.84
CA GLY A 11 14.57 2.43 -4.30
C GLY A 11 15.19 1.20 -3.65
N ALA A 12 16.21 0.65 -4.29
CA ALA A 12 16.85 -0.58 -3.84
C ALA A 12 17.44 -0.48 -2.43
N GLU A 13 17.98 0.67 -2.07
CA GLU A 13 18.53 0.86 -0.72
C GLU A 13 17.46 0.78 0.35
N LYS A 14 16.31 1.40 0.10
CA LYS A 14 15.20 1.38 1.04
C LYS A 14 14.55 0.01 1.09
N ALA A 15 14.60 -0.73 0.00
CA ALA A 15 14.01 -2.06 -0.06
C ALA A 15 14.63 -3.02 0.97
N ARG A 16 15.90 -2.81 1.33
CA ARG A 16 16.56 -3.63 2.35
C ARG A 16 16.00 -3.44 3.73
N GLN A 17 15.37 -2.31 3.98
CA GLN A 17 14.81 -1.98 5.29
C GLN A 17 13.37 -2.41 5.44
N LEU A 18 12.77 -2.91 4.37
CA LEU A 18 11.38 -3.32 4.40
C LEU A 18 11.24 -4.61 5.20
N PRO A 19 10.23 -4.70 6.07
CA PRO A 19 9.98 -5.96 6.76
C PRO A 19 9.50 -7.02 5.80
N ASP A 20 9.75 -8.27 6.12
CA ASP A 20 9.21 -9.40 5.36
C ASP A 20 7.92 -9.84 6.05
N PRO A 21 6.77 -9.69 5.41
CA PRO A 21 5.52 -10.14 6.02
C PRO A 21 5.51 -11.67 6.14
N LYS A 22 4.86 -12.16 7.18
CA LYS A 22 4.83 -13.59 7.47
C LYS A 22 3.41 -14.13 7.40
N GLY A 23 3.30 -15.38 6.98
CA GLY A 23 2.02 -16.07 6.94
C GLY A 23 1.08 -15.44 5.92
N TYR A 24 -0.09 -15.03 6.38
CA TYR A 24 -1.14 -14.47 5.52
C TYR A 24 -0.99 -12.97 5.28
N ARG A 25 0.08 -12.36 5.76
CA ARG A 25 0.22 -10.90 5.73
C ARG A 25 0.90 -10.45 4.46
N MET A 26 0.61 -9.21 4.09
CA MET A 26 1.17 -8.56 2.91
C MET A 26 1.68 -7.19 3.29
N LEU A 27 2.79 -6.78 2.67
CA LEU A 27 3.34 -5.44 2.86
C LEU A 27 2.90 -4.55 1.71
N ILE A 28 2.19 -3.48 2.05
CA ILE A 28 1.63 -2.53 1.09
C ILE A 28 2.33 -1.19 1.26
N MET A 29 2.72 -0.57 0.16
CA MET A 29 3.24 0.80 0.17
C MET A 29 2.11 1.74 -0.20
N LEU A 30 1.86 2.73 0.64
CA LEU A 30 0.84 3.74 0.35
C LEU A 30 1.41 4.79 -0.60
N PRO A 31 0.58 5.35 -1.51
CA PRO A 31 1.05 6.42 -2.36
C PRO A 31 1.45 7.63 -1.54
N GLN A 32 2.46 8.35 -2.03
CA GLN A 32 2.87 9.59 -1.38
C GLN A 32 1.81 10.65 -1.66
N MET A 33 1.38 11.31 -0.59
CA MET A 33 0.47 12.44 -0.72
C MET A 33 1.24 13.69 -1.14
N GLU A 34 0.64 14.45 -2.04
CA GLU A 34 1.19 15.76 -2.34
C GLU A 34 0.94 16.68 -1.15
N GLU A 35 1.96 17.44 -0.81
CA GLU A 35 1.90 18.32 0.35
C GLU A 35 1.39 19.71 0.01
N LYS A 36 1.15 19.99 -1.27
CA LYS A 36 0.75 21.31 -1.73
C LYS A 36 -0.65 21.30 -2.30
N THR A 37 -1.39 22.35 -2.01
CA THR A 37 -2.66 22.63 -2.66
C THR A 37 -2.41 23.28 -4.03
N GLU A 38 -3.47 23.53 -4.80
CA GLU A 38 -3.38 24.20 -6.08
C GLU A 38 -2.64 25.53 -6.04
N GLY A 39 -2.79 26.27 -4.95
CA GLY A 39 -2.11 27.54 -4.80
C GLY A 39 -0.67 27.44 -4.36
N GLY A 40 -0.13 26.24 -4.26
CA GLY A 40 1.21 26.02 -3.77
C GLY A 40 1.33 26.06 -2.26
N VAL A 41 0.23 26.15 -1.56
CA VAL A 41 0.21 26.14 -0.09
C VAL A 41 0.43 24.73 0.39
N ILE A 42 1.34 24.58 1.36
CA ILE A 42 1.64 23.29 1.96
C ILE A 42 0.53 22.94 2.95
N LEU A 43 -0.01 21.72 2.83
CA LEU A 43 -1.05 21.24 3.74
C LEU A 43 -0.48 21.09 5.15
N PRO A 44 -1.29 21.39 6.19
CA PRO A 44 -0.87 21.14 7.55
C PRO A 44 -0.59 19.65 7.78
N ASP A 45 0.40 19.35 8.61
CA ASP A 45 0.77 17.97 8.94
C ASP A 45 -0.42 17.16 9.45
N GLU A 46 -1.24 17.78 10.26
CA GLU A 46 -2.43 17.13 10.80
C GLU A 46 -3.40 16.70 9.71
N HIS A 47 -3.64 17.57 8.74
CA HIS A 47 -4.52 17.28 7.62
C HIS A 47 -3.95 16.15 6.76
N ARG A 48 -2.66 16.23 6.47
CA ARG A 48 -1.99 15.21 5.68
C ARG A 48 -2.03 13.85 6.37
N ALA A 49 -1.81 13.82 7.67
CA ALA A 49 -1.85 12.58 8.43
C ALA A 49 -3.23 11.92 8.36
N ARG A 50 -4.29 12.72 8.41
CA ARG A 50 -5.65 12.19 8.28
C ARG A 50 -5.91 11.64 6.88
N GLU A 51 -5.43 12.34 5.86
CA GLU A 51 -5.56 11.88 4.48
C GLU A 51 -4.84 10.56 4.26
N GLU A 52 -3.62 10.45 4.74
CA GLU A 52 -2.85 9.21 4.63
C GLU A 52 -3.53 8.06 5.36
N THR A 53 -4.06 8.33 6.54
CA THR A 53 -4.75 7.31 7.34
C THR A 53 -6.00 6.81 6.63
N ALA A 54 -6.66 7.68 5.89
CA ALA A 54 -7.89 7.32 5.17
C ALA A 54 -7.63 6.71 3.80
N THR A 55 -6.38 6.57 3.39
CA THR A 55 -6.02 6.00 2.09
C THR A 55 -6.51 4.56 1.99
N ILE A 56 -7.06 4.23 0.83
CA ILE A 56 -7.63 2.90 0.56
C ILE A 56 -6.93 2.18 -0.59
N VAL A 57 -5.86 2.73 -1.14
CA VAL A 57 -5.13 2.15 -2.26
C VAL A 57 -3.66 1.99 -1.89
N GLY A 58 -3.07 0.90 -2.31
CA GLY A 58 -1.67 0.64 -2.05
C GLY A 58 -1.05 -0.32 -3.04
N PHE A 59 0.26 -0.29 -3.12
CA PHE A 59 1.07 -1.13 -3.99
C PHE A 59 1.58 -2.34 -3.21
N VAL A 60 1.33 -3.54 -3.73
CA VAL A 60 1.76 -4.77 -3.06
C VAL A 60 3.26 -4.97 -3.30
N LEU A 61 4.04 -4.81 -2.24
CA LEU A 61 5.49 -4.96 -2.31
C LEU A 61 5.94 -6.40 -2.03
N LYS A 62 5.37 -7.01 -0.99
CA LYS A 62 5.76 -8.35 -0.57
C LYS A 62 4.55 -9.08 -0.04
N MET A 63 4.56 -10.40 -0.17
CA MET A 63 3.49 -11.26 0.34
C MET A 63 4.11 -12.38 1.17
N GLY A 64 3.46 -12.71 2.28
CA GLY A 64 3.86 -13.85 3.09
C GLY A 64 3.59 -15.16 2.36
N ASP A 65 4.22 -16.22 2.84
CA ASP A 65 4.20 -17.52 2.17
C ASP A 65 2.84 -18.21 2.18
N LEU A 66 1.95 -17.82 3.09
CA LEU A 66 0.61 -18.41 3.19
C LEU A 66 -0.48 -17.58 2.51
N CYS A 67 -0.11 -16.45 1.90
CA CYS A 67 -1.09 -15.59 1.22
C CYS A 67 -1.75 -16.37 0.09
N TYR A 68 -3.09 -16.45 0.14
CA TYR A 68 -3.92 -17.08 -0.88
C TYR A 68 -3.64 -18.57 -1.09
N GLN A 69 -3.12 -19.24 -0.06
CA GLN A 69 -2.81 -20.67 -0.16
C GLN A 69 -3.92 -21.59 0.39
N ASP A 70 -4.90 -21.03 1.11
CA ASP A 70 -5.99 -21.81 1.67
C ASP A 70 -7.08 -22.01 0.62
N PRO A 71 -7.27 -23.24 0.10
CA PRO A 71 -8.25 -23.46 -0.98
C PRO A 71 -9.70 -23.34 -0.53
N VAL A 72 -9.97 -23.40 0.77
CA VAL A 72 -11.32 -23.17 1.29
C VAL A 72 -11.62 -21.68 1.29
N LYS A 73 -10.67 -20.87 1.73
CA LYS A 73 -10.83 -19.42 1.82
C LYS A 73 -10.76 -18.75 0.46
N VAL A 74 -9.88 -19.22 -0.41
CA VAL A 74 -9.67 -18.64 -1.74
C VAL A 74 -9.71 -19.74 -2.82
N PRO A 75 -10.90 -20.29 -3.06
CA PRO A 75 -11.03 -21.43 -3.98
C PRO A 75 -10.65 -21.12 -5.42
N THR A 76 -10.65 -19.84 -5.81
CA THR A 76 -10.30 -19.42 -7.18
C THR A 76 -8.84 -19.01 -7.32
N GLY A 77 -8.04 -19.15 -6.27
CA GLY A 77 -6.63 -18.79 -6.29
C GLY A 77 -6.37 -17.37 -5.80
N ALA A 78 -5.16 -16.88 -6.03
CA ALA A 78 -4.73 -15.58 -5.53
C ALA A 78 -5.56 -14.45 -6.11
N TRP A 79 -5.93 -13.49 -5.25
CA TRP A 79 -6.67 -12.31 -5.67
C TRP A 79 -5.76 -11.24 -6.26
N CYS A 80 -4.50 -11.22 -5.84
CA CYS A 80 -3.52 -10.26 -6.33
C CYS A 80 -2.12 -10.85 -6.19
N LYS A 81 -1.14 -10.14 -6.69
CA LYS A 81 0.26 -10.54 -6.62
C LYS A 81 1.13 -9.34 -6.35
N GLU A 82 2.40 -9.58 -6.08
CA GLU A 82 3.37 -8.49 -5.93
C GLU A 82 3.40 -7.67 -7.22
N GLY A 83 3.39 -6.36 -7.06
CA GLY A 83 3.34 -5.44 -8.19
C GLY A 83 1.96 -4.92 -8.52
N ASP A 84 0.92 -5.46 -7.91
CA ASP A 84 -0.44 -4.99 -8.14
C ASP A 84 -0.77 -3.80 -7.24
N TRP A 85 -1.66 -2.94 -7.74
CA TRP A 85 -2.29 -1.91 -6.94
C TRP A 85 -3.63 -2.46 -6.44
N VAL A 86 -3.85 -2.38 -5.14
CA VAL A 86 -5.04 -2.98 -4.53
C VAL A 86 -5.80 -1.95 -3.73
N LEU A 87 -7.10 -2.19 -3.60
CA LEU A 87 -7.97 -1.43 -2.72
C LEU A 87 -8.22 -2.24 -1.46
N PHE A 88 -8.24 -1.57 -0.34
CA PHE A 88 -8.47 -2.19 0.95
C PHE A 88 -9.19 -1.21 1.86
N ARG A 89 -9.76 -1.74 2.95
CA ARG A 89 -10.50 -0.91 3.89
C ARG A 89 -9.58 0.10 4.58
N SER A 90 -10.04 1.36 4.65
CA SER A 90 -9.33 2.40 5.39
C SER A 90 -9.08 1.95 6.84
N TYR A 91 -7.99 2.37 7.41
CA TYR A 91 -7.64 2.10 8.81
C TYR A 91 -7.36 0.63 9.10
N SER A 92 -7.34 -0.24 8.10
CA SER A 92 -7.02 -1.66 8.30
C SER A 92 -5.52 -1.87 8.39
N GLY A 93 -5.13 -2.90 9.11
CA GLY A 93 -3.75 -3.35 9.19
C GLY A 93 -2.88 -2.51 10.12
N THR A 94 -1.62 -2.86 10.16
CA THR A 94 -0.62 -2.17 10.97
C THR A 94 0.09 -1.12 10.12
N ARG A 95 0.06 0.12 10.58
CA ARG A 95 0.69 1.23 9.87
C ARG A 95 2.11 1.39 10.35
N ILE A 96 3.04 1.51 9.41
CA ILE A 96 4.44 1.76 9.73
C ILE A 96 5.00 2.84 8.80
N LYS A 97 6.02 3.52 9.27
CA LYS A 97 6.79 4.46 8.44
C LYS A 97 8.23 4.02 8.42
N ILE A 98 8.83 4.06 7.24
CA ILE A 98 10.25 3.86 7.08
C ILE A 98 10.77 5.09 6.37
N HIS A 99 11.63 5.84 7.05
CA HIS A 99 11.98 7.19 6.66
C HIS A 99 10.68 8.01 6.57
N SER A 100 10.35 8.58 5.46
CA SER A 100 9.11 9.36 5.34
C SER A 100 8.03 8.64 4.52
N ALA A 101 8.30 7.42 4.11
CA ALA A 101 7.32 6.62 3.35
C ALA A 101 6.45 5.81 4.28
N GLU A 102 5.16 5.76 3.99
CA GLU A 102 4.22 5.02 4.81
C GLU A 102 3.89 3.69 4.16
N PHE A 103 3.85 2.66 4.99
CA PHE A 103 3.52 1.30 4.59
C PHE A 103 2.45 0.75 5.51
N ARG A 104 1.83 -0.31 5.04
CA ARG A 104 0.80 -0.98 5.84
C ARG A 104 0.96 -2.49 5.69
N ILE A 105 0.80 -3.20 6.79
CA ILE A 105 0.80 -4.66 6.78
C ILE A 105 -0.64 -5.11 6.96
N ILE A 106 -1.18 -5.77 5.96
CA ILE A 106 -2.58 -6.22 5.97
C ILE A 106 -2.64 -7.73 5.77
N ASN A 107 -3.78 -8.32 6.07
CA ASN A 107 -4.02 -9.72 5.77
C ASN A 107 -4.43 -9.88 4.31
N ASP A 108 -4.25 -11.08 3.76
CA ASP A 108 -4.59 -11.35 2.36
C ASP A 108 -6.07 -11.13 2.06
N ASP A 109 -6.96 -11.40 3.01
CA ASP A 109 -8.39 -11.21 2.83
C ASP A 109 -8.84 -9.78 3.07
N THR A 110 -7.95 -8.89 3.43
CA THR A 110 -8.27 -7.47 3.56
C THR A 110 -8.39 -6.79 2.19
N VAL A 111 -7.76 -7.37 1.16
CA VAL A 111 -7.83 -6.85 -0.21
C VAL A 111 -9.26 -6.96 -0.71
N GLU A 112 -9.80 -5.85 -1.21
CA GLU A 112 -11.16 -5.79 -1.72
C GLU A 112 -11.23 -5.74 -3.24
N ALA A 113 -10.21 -5.20 -3.89
CA ALA A 113 -10.18 -5.08 -5.34
C ALA A 113 -8.76 -4.84 -5.83
N VAL A 114 -8.55 -5.08 -7.11
CA VAL A 114 -7.29 -4.76 -7.80
C VAL A 114 -7.60 -3.70 -8.84
N VAL A 115 -6.73 -2.71 -8.95
CA VAL A 115 -6.91 -1.62 -9.92
C VAL A 115 -5.66 -1.50 -10.77
N GLN A 116 -5.84 -1.26 -12.06
CA GLN A 116 -4.71 -1.12 -12.98
C GLN A 116 -4.05 0.24 -12.86
N ASP A 117 -4.86 1.28 -12.72
CA ASP A 117 -4.36 2.65 -12.61
C ASP A 117 -4.90 3.28 -11.33
N PRO A 118 -4.05 3.44 -10.30
CA PRO A 118 -4.52 3.96 -9.02
C PRO A 118 -4.72 5.46 -8.99
N ARG A 119 -4.35 6.18 -10.05
CA ARG A 119 -4.44 7.63 -10.05
C ARG A 119 -5.89 8.08 -9.93
N GLY A 120 -6.14 9.02 -9.04
CA GLY A 120 -7.48 9.54 -8.83
C GLY A 120 -8.38 8.71 -7.94
N VAL A 121 -7.91 7.57 -7.44
CA VAL A 121 -8.70 6.72 -6.53
C VAL A 121 -8.67 7.36 -5.14
N LYS A 122 -9.84 7.62 -4.60
CA LYS A 122 -9.98 8.23 -3.27
C LYS A 122 -11.16 7.61 -2.55
N ARG A 123 -11.08 7.63 -1.23
CA ARG A 123 -12.20 7.20 -0.41
C ARG A 123 -13.38 8.16 -0.62
N ALA A 124 -14.54 7.60 -0.80
CA ALA A 124 -15.76 8.38 -0.97
C ALA A 124 -16.17 9.11 0.30
#